data_7b4946bc14522344aa8ab36c3e89decb
#
_entry.id   7b4946bc14522344aa8ab36c3e89decb
#
_cell.length_a   1.000
_cell.length_b   1.000
_cell.length_c   1.000
_cell.angle_alpha   90.00
_cell.angle_beta   90.00
_cell.angle_gamma   90.00
#
_symmetry.space_group_name_H-M   'P 1'
#
loop_
_entity.id
_entity.type
_entity.pdbx_description
1 polymer ?
#
loop_
_entity_poly.entity_id
_entity_poly.type
_entity_poly.pdbx_seq_one_letter_code
_entity_poly.pdbx_strand_id
1 'polypeptide(L)'
;TTAGVASNADTSSRGSNAIARRIVDILVEEQHHAVSTVDKISGQTLGKQFETLTMEFLRETFPYLQNLRPGNWTILQLGNNNKLKTSDFAQYEHLAYLNALTTQNAQLAAALGNDYLVAPDVVVYRDLYEDSEINAAQSIVDDEICKMADIRKSNGGKPILHASVSAKYT
;
A
#
# COMPACT_ATOMS: atom_id res chain seq x y z
N THR A 1 -3.24 -19.16 -12.88
CA THR A 1 -3.87 -17.87 -13.20
C THR A 1 -5.28 -17.89 -12.63
N THR A 2 -5.47 -17.20 -11.55
CA THR A 2 -6.80 -16.96 -10.99
C THR A 2 -7.59 -16.16 -12.02
N ALA A 3 -8.67 -16.75 -12.54
CA ALA A 3 -9.56 -16.06 -13.44
C ALA A 3 -10.07 -14.79 -12.74
N GLY A 4 -9.85 -13.64 -13.36
CA GLY A 4 -10.37 -12.39 -12.83
C GLY A 4 -11.89 -12.46 -12.72
N VAL A 5 -12.45 -11.95 -11.63
CA VAL A 5 -13.90 -11.83 -11.46
C VAL A 5 -14.30 -10.45 -11.96
N ALA A 6 -15.06 -10.39 -13.06
CA ALA A 6 -15.70 -9.16 -13.48
C ALA A 6 -16.94 -8.93 -12.60
N SER A 7 -16.99 -7.81 -11.93
CA SER A 7 -18.11 -7.40 -11.10
C SER A 7 -18.58 -6.01 -11.52
N ASN A 8 -19.88 -5.79 -11.49
CA ASN A 8 -20.45 -4.47 -11.68
C ASN A 8 -21.01 -3.97 -10.35
N ALA A 9 -20.39 -2.95 -9.78
CA ALA A 9 -20.80 -2.35 -8.52
C ALA A 9 -22.16 -1.63 -8.63
N ASP A 10 -22.45 -1.04 -9.79
CA ASP A 10 -23.72 -0.36 -10.04
C ASP A 10 -24.69 -1.25 -10.82
N THR A 11 -25.29 -2.20 -10.13
CA THR A 11 -26.26 -3.14 -10.71
C THR A 11 -27.57 -2.48 -11.10
N SER A 12 -27.86 -1.25 -10.67
CA SER A 12 -29.06 -0.48 -11.00
C SER A 12 -28.95 0.24 -12.35
N SER A 13 -27.73 0.52 -12.81
CA SER A 13 -27.48 1.22 -14.06
C SER A 13 -27.50 0.28 -15.27
N ARG A 14 -28.45 0.49 -16.18
CA ARG A 14 -28.53 -0.28 -17.43
C ARG A 14 -27.29 -0.10 -18.31
N GLY A 15 -26.75 1.12 -18.38
CA GLY A 15 -25.53 1.41 -19.14
C GLY A 15 -24.31 0.71 -18.60
N SER A 16 -24.11 0.75 -17.29
CA SER A 16 -23.02 0.08 -16.60
C SER A 16 -23.07 -1.45 -16.79
N ASN A 17 -24.26 -2.03 -16.68
CA ASN A 17 -24.47 -3.47 -16.93
C ASN A 17 -24.18 -3.86 -18.38
N ALA A 18 -24.55 -3.03 -19.36
CA ALA A 18 -24.28 -3.30 -20.77
C ALA A 18 -22.77 -3.26 -21.07
N ILE A 19 -22.05 -2.30 -20.50
CA ILE A 19 -20.58 -2.19 -20.64
C ILE A 19 -19.90 -3.40 -19.99
N ALA A 20 -20.27 -3.76 -18.76
CA ALA A 20 -19.70 -4.91 -18.07
C ALA A 20 -19.91 -6.22 -18.87
N ARG A 21 -21.12 -6.45 -19.42
CA ARG A 21 -21.39 -7.60 -20.28
C ARG A 21 -20.50 -7.58 -21.53
N ARG A 22 -20.38 -6.44 -22.20
CA ARG A 22 -19.56 -6.32 -23.41
C ARG A 22 -18.08 -6.62 -23.13
N ILE A 23 -17.55 -6.18 -21.99
CA ILE A 23 -16.18 -6.52 -21.56
C ILE A 23 -16.04 -8.03 -21.37
N VAL A 24 -17.00 -8.68 -20.70
CA VAL A 24 -16.98 -10.15 -20.51
C VAL A 24 -17.06 -10.87 -21.85
N ASP A 25 -17.95 -10.44 -22.75
CA ASP A 25 -18.09 -11.04 -24.09
C ASP A 25 -16.75 -10.96 -24.87
N ILE A 26 -16.08 -9.81 -24.86
CA ILE A 26 -14.79 -9.63 -25.50
C ILE A 26 -13.73 -10.57 -24.89
N LEU A 27 -13.68 -10.69 -23.57
CA LEU A 27 -12.73 -11.59 -22.89
C LEU A 27 -12.98 -13.05 -23.25
N VAL A 28 -14.23 -13.45 -23.41
CA VAL A 28 -14.59 -14.82 -23.81
C VAL A 28 -14.27 -15.06 -25.29
N GLU A 29 -14.67 -14.12 -26.16
CA GLU A 29 -14.53 -14.26 -27.61
C GLU A 29 -13.07 -14.15 -28.07
N GLU A 30 -12.33 -13.17 -27.56
CA GLU A 30 -10.97 -12.88 -28.04
C GLU A 30 -9.88 -13.63 -27.27
N GLN A 31 -10.10 -13.94 -26.01
CA GLN A 31 -9.09 -14.59 -25.16
C GLN A 31 -9.43 -16.04 -24.80
N HIS A 32 -10.54 -16.56 -25.28
CA HIS A 32 -11.01 -17.93 -25.02
C HIS A 32 -11.10 -18.28 -23.52
N HIS A 33 -11.41 -17.30 -22.67
CA HIS A 33 -11.62 -17.54 -21.26
C HIS A 33 -12.98 -18.19 -21.02
N ALA A 34 -13.00 -19.31 -20.28
CA ALA A 34 -14.22 -19.91 -19.80
C ALA A 34 -14.85 -19.04 -18.70
N VAL A 35 -16.09 -18.60 -18.90
CA VAL A 35 -16.85 -17.90 -17.85
C VAL A 35 -17.63 -18.94 -17.05
N SER A 36 -17.37 -19.01 -15.77
CA SER A 36 -18.20 -19.75 -14.81
C SER A 36 -18.93 -18.78 -13.89
N THR A 37 -20.20 -19.05 -13.60
CA THR A 37 -20.93 -18.36 -12.53
C THR A 37 -20.37 -18.83 -11.18
N VAL A 38 -19.80 -17.90 -10.43
CA VAL A 38 -19.32 -18.16 -9.07
C VAL A 38 -20.34 -17.59 -8.08
N ASP A 39 -20.58 -18.30 -6.99
CA ASP A 39 -21.42 -17.78 -5.90
C ASP A 39 -20.89 -16.42 -5.43
N LYS A 40 -21.85 -15.54 -5.06
CA LYS A 40 -21.54 -14.18 -4.65
C LYS A 40 -20.62 -14.19 -3.44
N ILE A 41 -19.35 -13.83 -3.68
CA ILE A 41 -18.36 -13.65 -2.62
C ILE A 41 -18.72 -12.38 -1.83
N SER A 42 -18.55 -12.39 -0.52
CA SER A 42 -18.81 -11.20 0.30
C SER A 42 -17.92 -10.03 -0.15
N GLY A 43 -18.46 -8.80 -0.13
CA GLY A 43 -17.70 -7.61 -0.52
C GLY A 43 -16.40 -7.42 0.29
N GLN A 44 -16.38 -7.82 1.56
CA GLN A 44 -15.18 -7.80 2.40
C GLN A 44 -14.09 -8.76 1.90
N THR A 45 -14.48 -9.95 1.43
CA THR A 45 -13.54 -10.94 0.88
C THR A 45 -12.95 -10.43 -0.44
N LEU A 46 -13.79 -9.85 -1.31
CA LEU A 46 -13.35 -9.26 -2.57
C LEU A 46 -12.43 -8.05 -2.35
N GLY A 47 -12.76 -7.17 -1.39
CA GLY A 47 -11.92 -6.05 -1.00
C GLY A 47 -10.52 -6.52 -0.60
N LYS A 48 -10.43 -7.51 0.29
CA LYS A 48 -9.15 -8.05 0.74
C LYS A 48 -8.36 -8.74 -0.39
N GLN A 49 -9.03 -9.44 -1.29
CA GLN A 49 -8.38 -10.01 -2.47
C GLN A 49 -7.82 -8.93 -3.39
N PHE A 50 -8.57 -7.83 -3.57
CA PHE A 50 -8.12 -6.71 -4.39
C PHE A 50 -6.90 -5.98 -3.78
N GLU A 51 -6.86 -5.82 -2.45
CA GLU A 51 -5.68 -5.30 -1.74
C GLU A 51 -4.45 -6.20 -1.98
N THR A 52 -4.64 -7.53 -1.87
CA THR A 52 -3.55 -8.50 -2.10
C THR A 52 -3.06 -8.45 -3.55
N LEU A 53 -3.95 -8.42 -4.53
CA LEU A 53 -3.59 -8.28 -5.94
C LEU A 53 -2.86 -6.96 -6.22
N THR A 54 -3.29 -5.87 -5.59
CA THR A 54 -2.63 -4.56 -5.70
C THR A 54 -1.20 -4.64 -5.15
N MET A 55 -0.99 -5.28 -4.01
CA MET A 55 0.33 -5.49 -3.44
C MET A 55 1.23 -6.34 -4.36
N GLU A 56 0.72 -7.46 -4.87
CA GLU A 56 1.45 -8.35 -5.78
C GLU A 56 1.83 -7.63 -7.07
N PHE A 57 0.89 -6.90 -7.67
CA PHE A 57 1.16 -6.08 -8.85
C PHE A 57 2.29 -5.07 -8.61
N LEU A 58 2.25 -4.36 -7.49
CA LEU A 58 3.30 -3.41 -7.14
C LEU A 58 4.65 -4.11 -6.90
N ARG A 59 4.66 -5.27 -6.27
CA ARG A 59 5.89 -6.05 -6.06
C ARG A 59 6.54 -6.50 -7.37
N GLU A 60 5.74 -6.84 -8.35
CA GLU A 60 6.23 -7.26 -9.66
C GLU A 60 6.67 -6.07 -10.53
N THR A 61 5.98 -4.94 -10.44
CA THR A 61 6.19 -3.82 -11.35
C THR A 61 7.11 -2.73 -10.79
N PHE A 62 7.07 -2.45 -9.50
CA PHE A 62 7.86 -1.39 -8.89
C PHE A 62 9.39 -1.55 -9.10
N PRO A 63 9.97 -2.76 -9.07
CA PRO A 63 11.40 -2.96 -9.34
C PRO A 63 11.85 -2.50 -10.73
N TYR A 64 10.96 -2.42 -11.72
CA TYR A 64 11.30 -1.85 -13.03
C TYR A 64 11.65 -0.35 -12.98
N LEU A 65 11.27 0.33 -11.90
CA LEU A 65 11.63 1.72 -11.64
C LEU A 65 13.02 1.89 -11.01
N GLN A 66 13.74 0.80 -10.75
CA GLN A 66 15.03 0.81 -10.04
C GLN A 66 16.05 1.77 -10.69
N ASN A 67 16.07 1.89 -12.00
CA ASN A 67 16.95 2.83 -12.71
C ASN A 67 16.59 4.30 -12.47
N LEU A 68 15.33 4.59 -12.20
CA LEU A 68 14.82 5.95 -11.95
C LEU A 68 14.79 6.27 -10.45
N ARG A 69 14.59 5.26 -9.62
CA ARG A 69 14.45 5.38 -8.17
C ARG A 69 15.17 4.22 -7.49
N PRO A 70 16.52 4.27 -7.46
CA PRO A 70 17.30 3.22 -6.82
C PRO A 70 17.03 3.17 -5.32
N GLY A 71 16.93 1.95 -4.77
CA GLY A 71 16.70 1.72 -3.34
C GLY A 71 16.24 0.31 -3.02
N ASN A 72 16.36 -0.07 -1.76
CA ASN A 72 15.77 -1.29 -1.22
C ASN A 72 14.28 -1.02 -0.89
N TRP A 73 13.43 -1.28 -1.86
CA TRP A 73 12.01 -1.03 -1.74
C TRP A 73 11.29 -2.23 -1.16
N THR A 74 10.51 -2.00 -0.13
CA THR A 74 9.61 -2.98 0.45
C THR A 74 8.17 -2.58 0.15
N ILE A 75 7.39 -3.53 -0.37
CA ILE A 75 5.98 -3.34 -0.66
C ILE A 75 5.19 -4.29 0.22
N LEU A 76 4.28 -3.74 1.02
CA LEU A 76 3.59 -4.47 2.06
C LEU A 76 2.12 -4.06 2.15
N GLN A 77 1.24 -5.05 2.29
CA GLN A 77 -0.14 -4.82 2.67
C GLN A 77 -0.19 -4.56 4.18
N LEU A 78 -0.76 -3.42 4.58
CA LEU A 78 -1.08 -3.13 5.96
C LEU A 78 -2.46 -3.75 6.28
N GLY A 79 -2.65 -4.19 7.50
CA GLY A 79 -3.92 -4.77 7.93
C GLY A 79 -3.82 -5.40 9.31
N ASN A 80 -4.91 -5.98 9.77
CA ASN A 80 -5.04 -6.52 11.13
C ASN A 80 -3.98 -7.58 11.51
N ASN A 81 -3.38 -8.24 10.53
CA ASN A 81 -2.37 -9.27 10.76
C ASN A 81 -0.93 -8.74 10.66
N ASN A 82 -0.74 -7.48 10.29
CA ASN A 82 0.57 -6.87 10.19
C ASN A 82 0.89 -6.08 11.45
N LYS A 83 2.10 -6.25 11.96
CA LYS A 83 2.57 -5.49 13.14
C LYS A 83 2.92 -4.05 12.79
N LEU A 84 3.23 -3.77 11.52
CA LEU A 84 3.61 -2.46 11.04
C LEU A 84 2.40 -1.53 10.97
N LYS A 85 2.52 -0.36 11.53
CA LYS A 85 1.51 0.71 11.53
C LYS A 85 2.01 1.91 10.74
N THR A 86 1.09 2.76 10.29
CA THR A 86 1.45 4.00 9.59
C THR A 86 2.39 4.89 10.42
N SER A 87 2.22 4.92 11.74
CA SER A 87 3.08 5.66 12.67
C SER A 87 4.53 5.14 12.78
N ASP A 88 4.83 3.98 12.20
CA ASP A 88 6.18 3.42 12.19
C ASP A 88 7.05 4.01 11.06
N PHE A 89 6.46 4.81 10.18
CA PHE A 89 7.17 5.56 9.16
C PHE A 89 7.52 6.98 9.63
N ALA A 90 8.68 7.48 9.20
CA ALA A 90 9.20 8.78 9.62
C ALA A 90 8.19 9.92 9.39
N GLN A 91 7.50 9.93 8.24
CA GLN A 91 6.54 10.99 7.89
C GLN A 91 5.29 10.99 8.78
N TYR A 92 4.95 9.86 9.40
CA TYR A 92 3.73 9.68 10.19
C TYR A 92 4.00 9.40 11.68
N GLU A 93 5.21 9.64 12.14
CA GLU A 93 5.60 9.43 13.54
C GLU A 93 4.68 10.19 14.52
N HIS A 94 4.25 11.39 14.15
CA HIS A 94 3.33 12.21 14.94
C HIS A 94 1.97 11.52 15.22
N LEU A 95 1.55 10.55 14.39
CA LEU A 95 0.30 9.82 14.63
C LEU A 95 0.35 8.98 15.91
N ALA A 96 1.51 8.47 16.28
CA ALA A 96 1.67 7.74 17.55
C ALA A 96 1.42 8.67 18.74
N TYR A 97 1.93 9.90 18.68
CA TYR A 97 1.73 10.92 19.69
C TYR A 97 0.27 11.37 19.76
N LEU A 98 -0.35 11.66 18.61
CA LEU A 98 -1.76 12.02 18.54
C LEU A 98 -2.67 10.93 19.12
N ASN A 99 -2.38 9.68 18.78
CA ASN A 99 -3.14 8.55 19.32
C ASN A 99 -3.01 8.43 20.85
N ALA A 100 -1.83 8.68 21.40
CA ALA A 100 -1.63 8.71 22.85
C ALA A 100 -2.41 9.85 23.51
N LEU A 101 -2.43 11.04 22.91
CA LEU A 101 -3.18 12.20 23.42
C LEU A 101 -4.70 11.95 23.37
N THR A 102 -5.23 11.45 22.27
CA THR A 102 -6.67 11.18 22.12
C THR A 102 -7.14 10.08 23.07
N THR A 103 -6.30 9.10 23.36
CA THR A 103 -6.61 8.07 24.38
C THR A 103 -6.76 8.65 25.78
N GLN A 104 -6.03 9.72 26.09
CA GLN A 104 -6.06 10.37 27.41
C GLN A 104 -7.08 11.52 27.49
N ASN A 105 -7.57 12.02 26.37
CA ASN A 105 -8.45 13.19 26.29
C ASN A 105 -9.66 12.93 25.39
N ALA A 106 -10.79 12.56 26.03
CA ALA A 106 -12.04 12.26 25.31
C ALA A 106 -12.61 13.48 24.52
N GLN A 107 -12.39 14.71 24.98
CA GLN A 107 -12.83 15.90 24.26
C GLN A 107 -12.03 16.11 22.99
N LEU A 108 -10.71 15.91 23.06
CA LEU A 108 -9.83 15.95 21.89
C LEU A 108 -10.18 14.83 20.89
N ALA A 109 -10.42 13.62 21.39
CA ALA A 109 -10.85 12.50 20.55
C ALA A 109 -12.17 12.81 19.83
N ALA A 110 -13.14 13.38 20.51
CA ALA A 110 -14.42 13.78 19.92
C ALA A 110 -14.27 14.89 18.88
N ALA A 111 -13.38 15.86 19.11
CA ALA A 111 -13.14 16.97 18.21
C ALA A 111 -12.40 16.56 16.92
N LEU A 112 -11.42 15.67 17.05
CA LEU A 112 -10.64 15.16 15.90
C LEU A 112 -11.37 14.06 15.12
N GLY A 113 -12.26 13.31 15.77
CA GLY A 113 -12.89 12.15 15.16
C GLY A 113 -11.85 11.13 14.71
N ASN A 114 -12.04 10.57 13.51
CA ASN A 114 -11.11 9.64 12.86
C ASN A 114 -10.33 10.28 11.71
N ASP A 115 -10.47 11.57 11.47
CA ASP A 115 -9.95 12.26 10.28
C ASP A 115 -8.41 12.33 10.26
N TYR A 116 -7.77 12.19 11.42
CA TYR A 116 -6.31 12.14 11.53
C TYR A 116 -5.72 10.73 11.31
N LEU A 117 -6.56 9.70 11.23
CA LEU A 117 -6.09 8.34 11.03
C LEU A 117 -5.77 8.08 9.57
N VAL A 118 -4.53 7.76 9.30
CA VAL A 118 -4.06 7.33 7.98
C VAL A 118 -3.87 5.82 8.00
N ALA A 119 -4.74 5.11 7.28
CA ALA A 119 -4.73 3.66 7.23
C ALA A 119 -4.77 3.19 5.76
N PRO A 120 -3.63 3.26 5.04
CA PRO A 120 -3.55 2.75 3.68
C PRO A 120 -3.60 1.23 3.66
N ASP A 121 -4.08 0.68 2.55
CA ASP A 121 -4.17 -0.77 2.36
C ASP A 121 -2.80 -1.37 1.99
N VAL A 122 -2.05 -0.67 1.14
CA VAL A 122 -0.70 -1.08 0.72
C VAL A 122 0.27 0.10 0.85
N VAL A 123 1.48 -0.20 1.27
CA VAL A 123 2.58 0.78 1.39
C VAL A 123 3.79 0.35 0.58
N VAL A 124 4.46 1.34 0.00
CA VAL A 124 5.78 1.21 -0.61
C VAL A 124 6.72 2.06 0.22
N TYR A 125 7.73 1.47 0.80
CA TYR A 125 8.67 2.19 1.64
C TYR A 125 10.10 1.75 1.39
N ARG A 126 11.04 2.57 1.81
CA ARG A 126 12.46 2.31 1.75
C ARG A 126 12.98 2.06 3.15
N ASP A 127 13.60 0.89 3.33
CA ASP A 127 14.30 0.58 4.56
C ASP A 127 15.53 1.46 4.74
N LEU A 128 15.95 1.61 5.97
CA LEU A 128 17.21 2.27 6.31
C LEU A 128 18.38 1.38 5.94
N TYR A 129 19.49 2.00 5.62
CA TYR A 129 20.71 1.31 5.20
C TYR A 129 21.78 1.36 6.30
N GLU A 130 22.56 0.29 6.39
CA GLU A 130 23.82 0.32 7.12
C GLU A 130 24.82 1.24 6.40
N ASP A 131 25.68 1.93 7.14
CA ASP A 131 26.68 2.82 6.56
C ASP A 131 27.60 2.10 5.56
N SER A 132 27.90 0.82 5.80
CA SER A 132 28.67 -0.03 4.87
C SER A 132 27.96 -0.25 3.53
N GLU A 133 26.63 -0.31 3.51
CA GLU A 133 25.86 -0.44 2.28
C GLU A 133 25.84 0.89 1.51
N ILE A 134 25.69 2.01 2.23
CA ILE A 134 25.72 3.35 1.63
C ILE A 134 27.09 3.63 1.01
N ASN A 135 28.14 3.23 1.69
CA ASN A 135 29.53 3.46 1.31
C ASN A 135 30.11 2.38 0.36
N ALA A 136 29.31 1.44 -0.13
CA ALA A 136 29.79 0.28 -0.89
C ALA A 136 30.61 0.65 -2.14
N ALA A 137 30.24 1.72 -2.84
CA ALA A 137 30.93 2.18 -4.05
C ALA A 137 31.90 3.35 -3.78
N GLN A 138 31.56 4.21 -2.84
CA GLN A 138 32.30 5.42 -2.47
C GLN A 138 31.90 5.82 -1.05
N SER A 139 32.84 6.36 -0.28
CA SER A 139 32.54 6.92 1.03
C SER A 139 31.66 8.16 0.87
N ILE A 140 30.40 8.04 1.26
CA ILE A 140 29.37 9.08 1.13
C ILE A 140 28.94 9.56 2.52
N VAL A 141 28.92 8.67 3.50
CA VAL A 141 28.52 8.97 4.87
C VAL A 141 29.59 8.52 5.86
N ASP A 142 29.84 9.36 6.86
CA ASP A 142 30.67 9.06 8.02
C ASP A 142 30.19 9.90 9.22
N ASP A 143 31.02 10.04 10.25
CA ASP A 143 30.69 10.84 11.44
C ASP A 143 30.75 12.36 11.22
N GLU A 144 31.24 12.81 10.07
CA GLU A 144 31.32 14.22 9.69
C GLU A 144 30.45 14.51 8.44
N ILE A 145 30.55 13.65 7.42
CA ILE A 145 29.88 13.82 6.13
C ILE A 145 28.51 13.15 6.17
N CYS A 146 27.49 13.91 5.88
CA CYS A 146 26.08 13.44 5.85
C CYS A 146 25.69 12.68 7.14
N LYS A 147 26.27 13.05 8.27
CA LYS A 147 26.04 12.40 9.57
C LYS A 147 24.57 12.19 9.90
N MET A 148 23.74 13.20 9.65
CA MET A 148 22.31 13.21 9.99
C MET A 148 21.42 12.78 8.82
N ALA A 149 21.95 12.09 7.81
CA ALA A 149 21.11 11.63 6.71
C ALA A 149 20.05 10.63 7.18
N ASP A 150 18.78 10.89 6.88
CA ASP A 150 17.62 10.11 7.34
C ASP A 150 17.64 8.64 6.90
N ILE A 151 18.44 8.34 5.87
CA ILE A 151 18.58 6.99 5.33
C ILE A 151 19.49 6.09 6.16
N ARG A 152 20.33 6.68 7.03
CA ARG A 152 21.28 5.93 7.85
C ARG A 152 20.58 5.24 9.01
N LYS A 153 20.76 3.94 9.09
CA LYS A 153 20.22 3.13 10.19
C LYS A 153 20.88 3.44 11.53
N SER A 154 22.17 3.86 11.49
CA SER A 154 22.93 4.28 12.66
C SER A 154 22.30 5.46 13.40
N ASN A 155 21.50 6.28 12.74
CA ASN A 155 20.78 7.39 13.38
C ASN A 155 19.52 6.95 14.15
N GLY A 156 19.17 5.65 14.13
CA GLY A 156 18.00 5.13 14.85
C GLY A 156 16.66 5.65 14.34
N GLY A 157 16.62 6.14 13.09
CA GLY A 157 15.43 6.64 12.43
C GLY A 157 14.41 5.55 12.11
N LYS A 158 13.31 5.97 11.48
CA LYS A 158 12.26 5.09 11.00
C LYS A 158 12.32 4.95 9.48
N PRO A 159 11.81 3.85 8.89
CA PRO A 159 11.69 3.68 7.45
C PRO A 159 10.96 4.86 6.79
N ILE A 160 11.35 5.17 5.56
CA ILE A 160 10.80 6.30 4.81
C ILE A 160 9.72 5.79 3.87
N LEU A 161 8.47 6.21 4.13
CA LEU A 161 7.35 5.89 3.26
C LEU A 161 7.49 6.63 1.92
N HIS A 162 7.39 5.89 0.81
CA HIS A 162 7.41 6.45 -0.53
C HIS A 162 6.02 6.66 -1.09
N ALA A 163 5.16 5.68 -0.92
CA ALA A 163 3.77 5.75 -1.37
C ALA A 163 2.84 5.00 -0.42
N SER A 164 1.64 5.53 -0.27
CA SER A 164 0.51 4.88 0.38
C SER A 164 -0.60 4.68 -0.65
N VAL A 165 -1.13 3.48 -0.71
CA VAL A 165 -2.15 3.10 -1.69
C VAL A 165 -3.41 2.67 -0.95
N SER A 166 -4.54 3.28 -1.30
CA SER A 166 -5.85 2.82 -0.88
C SER A 166 -6.48 2.03 -2.02
N ALA A 167 -6.67 0.74 -1.80
CA ALA A 167 -7.24 -0.17 -2.76
C ALA A 167 -8.74 -0.34 -2.50
N LYS A 168 -9.58 0.27 -3.34
CA LYS A 168 -11.03 0.19 -3.21
C LYS A 168 -11.61 -0.63 -4.34
N TYR A 169 -12.29 -1.70 -3.96
CA TYR A 169 -13.14 -2.47 -4.86
C TYR A 169 -14.56 -1.92 -4.76
N THR A 170 -15.03 -1.25 -5.80
CA THR A 170 -16.39 -0.67 -5.90
C THR A 170 -17.20 -1.37 -6.96
#